data_1041e4dd5a6ab73f667d63d59d5fd60a
#
_entry.id   1041e4dd5a6ab73f667d63d59d5fd60a
#
_cell.length_a   1.000
_cell.length_b   1.000
_cell.length_c   1.000
_cell.angle_alpha   90.00
_cell.angle_beta   90.00
_cell.angle_gamma   90.00
#
_symmetry.space_group_name_H-M   'P 1'
#
loop_
_entity.id
_entity.type
_entity.pdbx_description
1 polymer ?
#
loop_
_entity_poly.entity_id
_entity_poly.type
_entity_poly.pdbx_seq_one_letter_code
_entity_poly.pdbx_strand_id
1 'polypeptide(L)'
;MAWNPAEANSRAFVETARETCKQSGIELLEANVENSNAVREAEDSLVARGAEVLWIGGDVTVSVAADSVIAVGKRARIPVFSITPGKPDRGTLFDYGADFYQIGRQTGELASRILRGADPAQMPIRNEVPIDFVVNTTATKGLKQPWSVPDDILRRADVVVDDSGIHKRKPAHEAKGQSANAK
;
A
#
# COMPACT_ATOMS: atom_id res chain seq x y z
N MET A 1 -10.76 6.23 6.98
CA MET A 1 -10.76 5.12 6.01
C MET A 1 -12.13 4.49 5.88
N ALA A 2 -12.58 4.16 4.68
CA ALA A 2 -13.69 3.25 4.47
C ALA A 2 -13.22 1.80 4.62
N TRP A 3 -14.10 0.89 5.06
CA TRP A 3 -13.78 -0.53 5.20
C TRP A 3 -15.02 -1.41 5.28
N ASN A 4 -14.90 -2.68 4.85
CA ASN A 4 -15.99 -3.65 4.86
C ASN A 4 -15.91 -4.56 6.10
N PRO A 5 -16.83 -4.44 7.07
CA PRO A 5 -16.80 -5.27 8.29
C PRO A 5 -17.13 -6.75 8.04
N ALA A 6 -17.64 -7.12 6.88
CA ALA A 6 -17.87 -8.51 6.52
C ALA A 6 -16.57 -9.24 6.13
N GLU A 7 -15.52 -8.52 5.73
CA GLU A 7 -14.23 -9.09 5.36
C GLU A 7 -13.34 -9.32 6.60
N ALA A 8 -12.85 -10.56 6.80
CA ALA A 8 -12.03 -10.91 7.97
C ALA A 8 -10.68 -10.19 7.98
N ASN A 9 -10.03 -10.05 6.81
CA ASN A 9 -8.79 -9.29 6.63
C ASN A 9 -9.00 -7.80 6.95
N SER A 10 -10.12 -7.23 6.53
CA SER A 10 -10.47 -5.83 6.79
C SER A 10 -10.57 -5.55 8.31
N ARG A 11 -11.26 -6.42 9.05
CA ARG A 11 -11.33 -6.32 10.52
C ARG A 11 -9.95 -6.33 11.18
N ALA A 12 -9.08 -7.26 10.80
CA ALA A 12 -7.74 -7.36 11.36
C ALA A 12 -6.90 -6.10 11.08
N PHE A 13 -6.98 -5.55 9.87
CA PHE A 13 -6.30 -4.30 9.52
C PHE A 13 -6.82 -3.11 10.32
N VAL A 14 -8.15 -2.99 10.48
CA VAL A 14 -8.76 -1.89 11.22
C VAL A 14 -8.41 -1.94 12.69
N GLU A 15 -8.39 -3.12 13.32
CA GLU A 15 -7.95 -3.28 14.71
C GLU A 15 -6.52 -2.79 14.91
N THR A 16 -5.60 -3.22 14.04
CA THR A 16 -4.21 -2.75 14.06
C THR A 16 -4.10 -1.24 13.82
N ALA A 17 -4.91 -0.72 12.88
CA ALA A 17 -4.92 0.72 12.59
C ALA A 17 -5.40 1.56 13.77
N ARG A 18 -6.46 1.13 14.45
CA ARG A 18 -6.99 1.80 15.66
C ARG A 18 -5.93 1.91 16.75
N GLU A 19 -5.23 0.80 17.01
CA GLU A 19 -4.18 0.77 18.01
C GLU A 19 -3.00 1.67 17.61
N THR A 20 -2.49 1.55 16.38
CA THR A 20 -1.38 2.34 15.88
C THR A 20 -1.70 3.84 15.86
N CYS A 21 -2.87 4.23 15.38
CA CYS A 21 -3.30 5.63 15.35
C CYS A 21 -3.41 6.18 16.78
N LYS A 22 -4.00 5.43 17.72
CA LYS A 22 -4.08 5.82 19.13
C LYS A 22 -2.70 6.05 19.75
N GLN A 23 -1.75 5.15 19.51
CA GLN A 23 -0.36 5.28 20.00
C GLN A 23 0.36 6.48 19.40
N SER A 24 0.02 6.84 18.16
CA SER A 24 0.60 7.96 17.42
C SER A 24 -0.12 9.30 17.63
N GLY A 25 -1.17 9.34 18.46
CA GLY A 25 -1.98 10.55 18.64
C GLY A 25 -2.78 10.97 17.40
N ILE A 26 -3.06 10.03 16.50
CA ILE A 26 -3.83 10.24 15.26
C ILE A 26 -5.27 9.81 15.50
N GLU A 27 -6.24 10.64 15.14
CA GLU A 27 -7.64 10.26 15.12
C GLU A 27 -7.97 9.43 13.87
N LEU A 28 -8.45 8.20 14.07
CA LEU A 28 -8.90 7.33 12.98
C LEU A 28 -10.40 7.53 12.74
N LEU A 29 -10.75 8.19 11.64
CA LEU A 29 -12.14 8.29 11.20
C LEU A 29 -12.48 7.07 10.34
N GLU A 30 -13.59 6.41 10.66
CA GLU A 30 -14.03 5.18 9.98
C GLU A 30 -15.41 5.36 9.35
N ALA A 31 -15.62 4.68 8.21
CA ALA A 31 -16.90 4.54 7.54
C ALA A 31 -17.06 3.10 7.03
N ASN A 32 -18.18 2.46 7.35
CA ASN A 32 -18.45 1.09 6.89
C ASN A 32 -19.02 1.11 5.47
N VAL A 33 -18.60 0.14 4.67
CA VAL A 33 -19.11 -0.12 3.33
C VAL A 33 -19.45 -1.59 3.16
N GLU A 34 -20.51 -1.90 2.44
CA GLU A 34 -20.91 -3.28 2.14
C GLU A 34 -20.47 -3.72 0.73
N ASN A 35 -20.22 -2.76 -0.14
CA ASN A 35 -19.83 -3.00 -1.53
C ASN A 35 -19.02 -1.82 -2.09
N SER A 36 -18.37 -2.04 -3.23
CA SER A 36 -17.48 -1.05 -3.86
C SER A 36 -18.20 0.21 -4.37
N ASN A 37 -19.49 0.16 -4.65
CA ASN A 37 -20.25 1.34 -5.10
C ASN A 37 -20.46 2.35 -3.97
N ALA A 38 -20.54 1.90 -2.71
CA ALA A 38 -20.71 2.75 -1.54
C ALA A 38 -19.42 3.47 -1.13
N VAL A 39 -18.24 3.05 -1.61
CA VAL A 39 -16.93 3.57 -1.16
C VAL A 39 -16.82 5.08 -1.38
N ARG A 40 -17.27 5.58 -2.54
CA ARG A 40 -17.17 7.01 -2.84
C ARG A 40 -17.94 7.88 -1.85
N GLU A 41 -19.17 7.49 -1.53
CA GLU A 41 -20.02 8.22 -0.57
C GLU A 41 -19.44 8.15 0.85
N ALA A 42 -18.93 6.97 1.24
CA ALA A 42 -18.27 6.78 2.51
C ALA A 42 -17.04 7.69 2.67
N GLU A 43 -16.18 7.77 1.65
CA GLU A 43 -14.99 8.64 1.67
C GLU A 43 -15.38 10.13 1.64
N ASP A 44 -16.45 10.52 0.91
CA ASP A 44 -16.98 11.88 0.96
C ASP A 44 -17.49 12.25 2.36
N SER A 45 -18.13 11.32 3.06
CA SER A 45 -18.54 11.49 4.45
C SER A 45 -17.34 11.68 5.39
N LEU A 46 -16.26 10.93 5.19
CA LEU A 46 -15.03 11.09 5.97
C LEU A 46 -14.40 12.48 5.76
N VAL A 47 -14.37 12.95 4.51
CA VAL A 47 -13.90 14.32 4.19
C VAL A 47 -14.76 15.37 4.86
N ALA A 48 -16.09 15.22 4.85
CA ALA A 48 -17.02 16.14 5.51
C ALA A 48 -16.84 16.17 7.04
N ARG A 49 -16.39 15.06 7.63
CA ARG A 49 -16.05 14.92 9.06
C ARG A 49 -14.66 15.44 9.41
N GLY A 50 -13.92 16.00 8.45
CA GLY A 50 -12.63 16.63 8.67
C GLY A 50 -11.41 15.74 8.44
N ALA A 51 -11.54 14.63 7.71
CA ALA A 51 -10.38 13.80 7.36
C ALA A 51 -9.31 14.64 6.63
N GLU A 52 -8.08 14.57 7.10
CA GLU A 52 -6.91 15.26 6.51
C GLU A 52 -6.13 14.35 5.56
N VAL A 53 -6.33 13.03 5.67
CA VAL A 53 -5.74 11.97 4.83
C VAL A 53 -6.80 10.91 4.57
N LEU A 54 -6.88 10.40 3.34
CA LEU A 54 -7.62 9.16 3.06
C LEU A 54 -6.64 7.99 3.01
N TRP A 55 -7.08 6.83 3.49
CA TRP A 55 -6.25 5.65 3.53
C TRP A 55 -6.98 4.43 2.96
N ILE A 56 -6.40 3.81 1.92
CA ILE A 56 -6.83 2.55 1.33
C ILE A 56 -6.15 1.42 2.09
N GLY A 57 -6.90 0.74 2.94
CA GLY A 57 -6.44 -0.41 3.73
C GLY A 57 -6.42 -1.71 2.93
N GLY A 58 -6.20 -2.84 3.63
CA GLY A 58 -6.17 -4.19 3.05
C GLY A 58 -7.54 -4.79 2.74
N ASP A 59 -8.51 -4.00 2.43
CA ASP A 59 -9.89 -4.33 2.16
C ASP A 59 -10.12 -4.56 0.66
N VAL A 60 -10.68 -5.70 0.27
CA VAL A 60 -10.92 -6.02 -1.15
C VAL A 60 -11.97 -5.10 -1.74
N THR A 61 -13.06 -4.84 -1.01
CA THR A 61 -14.15 -3.96 -1.45
C THR A 61 -13.65 -2.55 -1.76
N VAL A 62 -12.82 -1.98 -0.88
CA VAL A 62 -12.26 -0.63 -1.06
C VAL A 62 -11.14 -0.62 -2.11
N SER A 63 -10.29 -1.67 -2.15
CA SER A 63 -9.20 -1.77 -3.13
C SER A 63 -9.70 -1.79 -4.57
N VAL A 64 -10.83 -2.46 -4.84
CA VAL A 64 -11.49 -2.46 -6.17
C VAL A 64 -11.96 -1.05 -6.54
N ALA A 65 -12.39 -0.25 -5.57
CA ALA A 65 -12.86 1.12 -5.74
C ALA A 65 -11.76 2.18 -5.49
N ALA A 66 -10.49 1.81 -5.46
CA ALA A 66 -9.40 2.71 -5.08
C ALA A 66 -9.33 3.99 -5.94
N ASP A 67 -9.69 3.92 -7.23
CA ASP A 67 -9.76 5.12 -8.09
C ASP A 67 -10.83 6.12 -7.60
N SER A 68 -11.91 5.63 -7.00
CA SER A 68 -12.92 6.49 -6.36
C SER A 68 -12.36 7.19 -5.12
N VAL A 69 -11.60 6.49 -4.27
CA VAL A 69 -10.93 7.09 -3.11
C VAL A 69 -9.94 8.17 -3.55
N ILE A 70 -9.11 7.87 -4.56
CA ILE A 70 -8.15 8.84 -5.13
C ILE A 70 -8.87 10.07 -5.71
N ALA A 71 -9.98 9.87 -6.41
CA ALA A 71 -10.77 10.97 -6.95
C ALA A 71 -11.38 11.86 -5.85
N VAL A 72 -11.83 11.27 -4.73
CA VAL A 72 -12.30 12.00 -3.55
C VAL A 72 -11.15 12.80 -2.93
N GLY A 73 -10.00 12.17 -2.68
CA GLY A 73 -8.82 12.85 -2.13
C GLY A 73 -8.37 14.03 -2.99
N LYS A 74 -8.30 13.84 -4.32
CA LYS A 74 -7.95 14.90 -5.26
C LYS A 74 -8.94 16.08 -5.23
N ARG A 75 -10.25 15.79 -5.24
CA ARG A 75 -11.28 16.82 -5.15
C ARG A 75 -11.24 17.56 -3.81
N ALA A 76 -11.03 16.84 -2.72
CA ALA A 76 -10.89 17.39 -1.38
C ALA A 76 -9.53 18.05 -1.14
N ARG A 77 -8.58 17.87 -2.04
CA ARG A 77 -7.19 18.37 -1.94
C ARG A 77 -6.48 17.86 -0.66
N ILE A 78 -6.66 16.59 -0.35
CA ILE A 78 -5.97 15.88 0.73
C ILE A 78 -5.25 14.66 0.18
N PRO A 79 -4.12 14.22 0.80
CA PRO A 79 -3.36 13.08 0.29
C PRO A 79 -4.11 11.77 0.48
N VAL A 80 -3.78 10.79 -0.37
CA VAL A 80 -4.26 9.42 -0.27
C VAL A 80 -3.06 8.51 -0.06
N PHE A 81 -3.13 7.66 0.96
CA PHE A 81 -2.16 6.60 1.25
C PHE A 81 -2.78 5.25 0.94
N SER A 82 -1.95 4.26 0.61
CA SER A 82 -2.41 2.91 0.32
C SER A 82 -1.43 1.86 0.86
N ILE A 83 -1.96 0.70 1.24
CA ILE A 83 -1.15 -0.51 1.50
C ILE A 83 -1.28 -1.54 0.38
N THR A 84 -1.91 -1.17 -0.72
CA THR A 84 -2.06 -2.00 -1.92
C THR A 84 -1.37 -1.34 -3.10
N PRO A 85 -0.04 -1.51 -3.25
CA PRO A 85 0.70 -0.92 -4.35
C PRO A 85 0.07 -1.25 -5.70
N GLY A 86 -0.10 -0.21 -6.51
CA GLY A 86 -0.67 -0.31 -7.85
C GLY A 86 0.27 0.32 -8.87
N LYS A 87 -0.31 1.00 -9.88
CA LYS A 87 0.50 1.81 -10.78
C LYS A 87 1.10 2.99 -10.00
N PRO A 88 2.42 3.21 -10.08
CA PRO A 88 3.11 4.23 -9.28
C PRO A 88 2.57 5.66 -9.46
N ASP A 89 2.03 5.98 -10.63
CA ASP A 89 1.46 7.28 -11.00
C ASP A 89 -0.07 7.36 -10.81
N ARG A 90 -0.67 6.42 -10.09
CA ARG A 90 -2.13 6.33 -9.89
C ARG A 90 -2.71 7.55 -9.18
N GLY A 91 -1.92 8.23 -8.33
CA GLY A 91 -2.35 9.43 -7.61
C GLY A 91 -2.38 9.31 -6.10
N THR A 92 -1.96 8.18 -5.55
CA THR A 92 -1.61 8.03 -4.13
C THR A 92 -0.29 8.75 -3.85
N LEU A 93 -0.13 9.33 -2.66
CA LEU A 93 1.15 9.92 -2.23
C LEU A 93 2.13 8.84 -1.78
N PHE A 94 1.63 7.88 -1.01
CA PHE A 94 2.39 6.71 -0.56
C PHE A 94 1.61 5.43 -0.84
N ASP A 95 2.32 4.44 -1.43
CA ASP A 95 1.90 3.06 -1.43
C ASP A 95 2.97 2.23 -0.72
N TYR A 96 2.60 1.53 0.35
CA TYR A 96 3.52 0.68 1.11
C TYR A 96 2.85 -0.67 1.38
N GLY A 97 3.19 -1.69 0.61
CA GLY A 97 2.52 -2.98 0.74
C GLY A 97 3.19 -4.09 -0.03
N ALA A 98 2.51 -5.23 -0.11
CA ALA A 98 3.03 -6.44 -0.74
C ALA A 98 3.29 -6.26 -2.24
N ASP A 99 4.48 -6.61 -2.68
CA ASP A 99 4.81 -6.77 -4.11
C ASP A 99 4.26 -8.10 -4.62
N PHE A 100 3.03 -8.08 -5.10
CA PHE A 100 2.35 -9.28 -5.60
C PHE A 100 3.04 -9.90 -6.83
N TYR A 101 3.79 -9.13 -7.61
CA TYR A 101 4.56 -9.66 -8.73
C TYR A 101 5.72 -10.54 -8.24
N GLN A 102 6.48 -10.05 -7.26
CA GLN A 102 7.57 -10.82 -6.66
C GLN A 102 7.06 -12.03 -5.88
N ILE A 103 5.93 -11.89 -5.17
CA ILE A 103 5.26 -13.02 -4.51
C ILE A 103 4.90 -14.09 -5.53
N GLY A 104 4.29 -13.70 -6.65
CA GLY A 104 3.94 -14.63 -7.74
C GLY A 104 5.15 -15.34 -8.32
N ARG A 105 6.25 -14.61 -8.56
CA ARG A 105 7.52 -15.20 -9.02
C ARG A 105 8.07 -16.23 -8.02
N GLN A 106 8.18 -15.86 -6.74
CA GLN A 106 8.69 -16.75 -5.68
C GLN A 106 7.82 -18.01 -5.54
N THR A 107 6.48 -17.83 -5.61
CA THR A 107 5.55 -18.96 -5.58
C THR A 107 5.71 -19.86 -6.79
N GLY A 108 5.90 -19.30 -7.98
CA GLY A 108 6.17 -20.06 -9.22
C GLY A 108 7.49 -20.81 -9.17
N GLU A 109 8.54 -20.23 -8.60
CA GLU A 109 9.83 -20.90 -8.39
C GLU A 109 9.70 -22.07 -7.40
N LEU A 110 8.94 -21.87 -6.30
CA LEU A 110 8.66 -22.94 -5.33
C LEU A 110 7.89 -24.09 -5.98
N ALA A 111 6.82 -23.78 -6.71
CA ALA A 111 6.03 -24.78 -7.44
C ALA A 111 6.90 -25.57 -8.44
N SER A 112 7.77 -24.89 -9.17
CA SER A 112 8.71 -25.52 -10.12
C SER A 112 9.67 -26.50 -9.44
N ARG A 113 10.16 -26.16 -8.24
CA ARG A 113 11.03 -27.08 -7.46
C ARG A 113 10.28 -28.33 -7.04
N ILE A 114 9.04 -28.19 -6.56
CA ILE A 114 8.18 -29.33 -6.14
C ILE A 114 7.91 -30.23 -7.36
N LEU A 115 7.54 -29.67 -8.49
CA LEU A 115 7.29 -30.43 -9.71
C LEU A 115 8.53 -31.18 -10.25
N ARG A 116 9.74 -30.71 -9.89
CA ARG A 116 11.01 -31.39 -10.21
C ARG A 116 11.42 -32.44 -9.16
N GLY A 117 10.55 -32.73 -8.18
CA GLY A 117 10.77 -33.77 -7.19
C GLY A 117 11.32 -33.31 -5.84
N ALA A 118 11.38 -32.01 -5.56
CA ALA A 118 11.71 -31.56 -4.23
C ALA A 118 10.56 -31.88 -3.25
N ASP A 119 10.93 -32.44 -2.08
CA ASP A 119 9.96 -32.78 -1.04
C ASP A 119 9.44 -31.52 -0.33
N PRO A 120 8.13 -31.21 -0.41
CA PRO A 120 7.55 -30.06 0.28
C PRO A 120 7.75 -30.08 1.80
N ALA A 121 7.80 -31.28 2.41
CA ALA A 121 7.98 -31.42 3.86
C ALA A 121 9.37 -30.98 4.34
N GLN A 122 10.36 -30.93 3.44
CA GLN A 122 11.72 -30.46 3.72
C GLN A 122 11.92 -28.98 3.36
N MET A 123 10.90 -28.30 2.85
CA MET A 123 11.00 -26.89 2.50
C MET A 123 10.67 -26.00 3.69
N PRO A 124 11.50 -24.97 3.96
CA PRO A 124 11.20 -24.04 5.04
C PRO A 124 9.95 -23.23 4.70
N ILE A 125 9.02 -23.14 5.65
CA ILE A 125 7.91 -22.19 5.60
C ILE A 125 8.50 -20.80 5.95
N ARG A 126 8.47 -19.89 4.98
CA ARG A 126 8.93 -18.52 5.19
C ARG A 126 7.72 -17.60 5.14
N ASN A 127 7.64 -16.70 6.11
CA ASN A 127 6.63 -15.64 6.15
C ASN A 127 7.28 -14.28 5.78
N GLU A 128 8.11 -14.30 4.73
CA GLU A 128 8.75 -13.09 4.19
C GLU A 128 7.98 -12.66 2.96
N VAL A 129 7.31 -11.52 3.05
CA VAL A 129 6.57 -10.92 1.94
C VAL A 129 7.41 -9.77 1.38
N PRO A 130 7.80 -9.82 0.08
CA PRO A 130 8.40 -8.68 -0.58
C PRO A 130 7.48 -7.46 -0.47
N ILE A 131 8.05 -6.34 -0.07
CA ILE A 131 7.32 -5.06 0.07
C ILE A 131 7.78 -4.13 -1.04
N ASP A 132 6.83 -3.43 -1.64
CA ASP A 132 7.08 -2.33 -2.57
C ASP A 132 6.69 -1.02 -1.88
N PHE A 133 7.63 -0.07 -1.84
CA PHE A 133 7.42 1.28 -1.31
C PHE A 133 7.49 2.30 -2.43
N VAL A 134 6.33 2.82 -2.80
CA VAL A 134 6.18 3.84 -3.83
C VAL A 134 5.92 5.20 -3.18
N VAL A 135 6.64 6.21 -3.63
CA VAL A 135 6.43 7.61 -3.23
C VAL A 135 6.16 8.44 -4.48
N ASN A 136 5.00 9.06 -4.54
CA ASN A 136 4.62 9.93 -5.67
C ASN A 136 4.58 11.39 -5.21
N THR A 137 5.68 12.11 -5.41
CA THR A 137 5.79 13.51 -5.01
C THR A 137 4.87 14.44 -5.83
N THR A 138 4.44 14.02 -7.04
CA THR A 138 3.49 14.82 -7.82
C THR A 138 2.11 14.91 -7.15
N ALA A 139 1.76 13.93 -6.30
CA ALA A 139 0.51 13.92 -5.55
C ALA A 139 0.46 14.96 -4.41
N THR A 140 1.58 15.63 -4.09
CA THR A 140 1.59 16.74 -3.14
C THR A 140 1.07 18.05 -3.75
N LYS A 141 1.00 18.14 -5.09
CA LYS A 141 0.59 19.35 -5.78
C LYS A 141 -0.88 19.66 -5.58
N GLY A 142 -1.16 20.90 -5.19
CA GLY A 142 -2.52 21.41 -5.02
C GLY A 142 -3.24 20.90 -3.76
N LEU A 143 -2.56 20.26 -2.82
CA LEU A 143 -3.13 19.91 -1.52
C LEU A 143 -3.48 21.18 -0.72
N LYS A 144 -4.47 21.07 0.17
CA LYS A 144 -4.89 22.18 1.07
C LYS A 144 -3.76 22.61 1.99
N GLN A 145 -3.05 21.62 2.54
CA GLN A 145 -1.88 21.82 3.38
C GLN A 145 -0.62 21.58 2.54
N PRO A 146 0.45 22.35 2.73
CA PRO A 146 1.72 22.08 2.06
C PRO A 146 2.33 20.78 2.64
N TRP A 147 2.50 19.78 1.77
CA TRP A 147 3.17 18.54 2.10
C TRP A 147 4.53 18.50 1.42
N SER A 148 5.56 18.23 2.19
CA SER A 148 6.88 17.89 1.68
C SER A 148 7.24 16.47 2.11
N VAL A 149 7.75 15.68 1.19
CA VAL A 149 8.22 14.33 1.52
C VAL A 149 9.67 14.45 2.01
N PRO A 150 9.98 14.01 3.23
CA PRO A 150 11.35 14.07 3.76
C PRO A 150 12.32 13.24 2.91
N ASP A 151 13.58 13.69 2.82
CA ASP A 151 14.62 13.02 2.03
C ASP A 151 14.92 11.59 2.48
N ASP A 152 14.79 11.29 3.76
CA ASP A 152 14.98 9.94 4.29
C ASP A 152 13.87 8.99 3.82
N ILE A 153 12.64 9.47 3.69
CA ILE A 153 11.51 8.73 3.09
C ILE A 153 11.79 8.47 1.60
N LEU A 154 12.19 9.52 0.87
CA LEU A 154 12.55 9.38 -0.54
C LEU A 154 13.70 8.39 -0.74
N ARG A 155 14.70 8.38 0.12
CA ARG A 155 15.82 7.42 0.05
C ARG A 155 15.39 5.96 0.29
N ARG A 156 14.33 5.72 1.05
CA ARG A 156 13.81 4.39 1.38
C ARG A 156 12.86 3.86 0.31
N ALA A 157 12.32 4.73 -0.55
CA ALA A 157 11.37 4.32 -1.59
C ALA A 157 12.04 3.44 -2.66
N ASP A 158 11.37 2.36 -3.05
CA ASP A 158 11.75 1.49 -4.17
C ASP A 158 11.42 2.15 -5.51
N VAL A 159 10.34 2.93 -5.52
CA VAL A 159 9.90 3.71 -6.67
C VAL A 159 9.58 5.14 -6.24
N VAL A 160 10.13 6.11 -6.96
CA VAL A 160 9.78 7.53 -6.81
C VAL A 160 9.17 8.04 -8.10
N VAL A 161 8.02 8.71 -7.98
CA VAL A 161 7.38 9.44 -9.07
C VAL A 161 7.52 10.92 -8.81
N ASP A 162 8.07 11.64 -9.78
CA ASP A 162 8.22 13.11 -9.75
C ASP A 162 7.91 13.72 -11.12
N ASP A 163 8.18 14.99 -11.30
CA ASP A 163 7.93 15.71 -12.55
C ASP A 163 8.77 15.22 -13.73
N SER A 164 9.86 14.52 -13.45
CA SER A 164 10.72 13.96 -14.49
C SER A 164 10.31 12.54 -14.90
N GLY A 165 9.42 11.90 -14.13
CA GLY A 165 8.86 10.58 -14.44
C GLY A 165 8.90 9.59 -13.29
N ILE A 166 8.92 8.29 -13.63
CA ILE A 166 8.94 7.16 -12.69
C ILE A 166 10.37 6.64 -12.58
N HIS A 167 10.93 6.71 -11.38
CA HIS A 167 12.29 6.29 -11.06
C HIS A 167 12.26 5.04 -10.18
N LYS A 168 12.59 3.88 -10.76
CA LYS A 168 12.77 2.63 -10.01
C LYS A 168 14.18 2.53 -9.47
N ARG A 169 14.32 2.25 -8.19
CA ARG A 169 15.60 1.94 -7.56
C ARG A 169 15.76 0.42 -7.49
N LYS A 170 16.99 -0.09 -7.59
CA LYS A 170 17.22 -1.51 -7.34
C LYS A 170 16.90 -1.81 -5.88
N PRO A 171 16.04 -2.79 -5.59
CA PRO A 171 15.71 -3.14 -4.22
C PRO A 171 16.98 -3.56 -3.47
N ALA A 172 17.16 -3.04 -2.26
CA ALA A 172 18.34 -3.31 -1.42
C ALA A 172 18.51 -4.80 -1.06
N HIS A 173 17.47 -5.62 -1.22
CA HIS A 173 17.52 -7.06 -0.97
C HIS A 173 18.18 -7.87 -2.09
N GLU A 174 18.21 -7.37 -3.35
CA GLU A 174 18.97 -8.03 -4.43
C GLU A 174 20.49 -7.89 -4.25
N ALA A 175 20.94 -6.85 -3.54
CA ALA A 175 22.37 -6.65 -3.26
C ALA A 175 22.94 -7.65 -2.25
N LYS A 176 22.14 -8.25 -1.38
CA LYS A 176 22.57 -9.24 -0.38
C LYS A 176 22.62 -10.68 -0.90
N GLY A 177 21.95 -10.99 -2.02
CA GLY A 177 21.89 -12.33 -2.60
C GLY A 177 23.12 -12.70 -3.45
N GLN A 178 23.87 -11.73 -3.95
CA GLN A 178 25.05 -11.98 -4.80
C GLN A 178 26.36 -12.24 -4.04
N SER A 179 26.43 -11.94 -2.74
CA SER A 179 27.66 -12.17 -1.96
C SER A 179 27.71 -13.55 -1.27
N ALA A 180 26.63 -14.35 -1.31
CA ALA A 180 26.59 -15.65 -0.65
C ALA A 180 26.93 -16.84 -1.58
N ASN A 181 27.09 -16.63 -2.89
CA ASN A 181 27.41 -17.70 -3.86
C ASN A 181 28.84 -17.62 -4.42
N ALA A 182 29.72 -16.87 -3.80
CA ALA A 182 31.15 -16.84 -4.15
C ALA A 182 31.99 -17.35 -2.97
N LYS A 183 31.85 -18.66 -2.67
CA LYS A 183 32.89 -19.48 -2.00
C LYS A 183 32.62 -20.97 -2.25
#